data_5899044430f478390db51436d35af571
#
_entry.id   5899044430f478390db51436d35af571
#
_cell.length_a   1.000
_cell.length_b   1.000
_cell.length_c   1.000
_cell.angle_alpha   90.00
_cell.angle_beta   90.00
_cell.angle_gamma   90.00
#
_symmetry.space_group_name_H-M   'P 1'
#
loop_
_entity.id
_entity.type
_entity.pdbx_description
1 polymer ?
#
loop_
_entity_poly.entity_id
_entity_poly.type
_entity_poly.pdbx_seq_one_letter_code
_entity_poly.pdbx_strand_id
1 'polypeptide(L)'
;MKIAIISGSPRKSSKTILVMNHAYNYLKNQSHQLDLIDLANKNIEMYRGFDVDYNQATKEMINKLTEADIWIIGTPVYNSFFSSAVKNVFEYINYKNTAGKIAGLIIVASGHISFKSVQTNLTQLMSYFGVITNPKPVYITVDELDENNQLSKELRLRLENVLDKTIELFEINR
;
A
#
# COMPACT_ATOMS: atom_id res chain seq x y z
N MET A 1 -17.04 0.31 -3.76
CA MET A 1 -15.99 -0.67 -3.42
C MET A 1 -15.30 -0.27 -2.13
N LYS A 2 -14.63 -1.21 -1.46
CA LYS A 2 -13.80 -0.95 -0.27
C LYS A 2 -12.33 -0.91 -0.68
N ILE A 3 -11.61 0.13 -0.29
CA ILE A 3 -10.19 0.32 -0.63
C ILE A 3 -9.38 0.47 0.65
N ALA A 4 -8.42 -0.42 0.86
CA ALA A 4 -7.42 -0.28 1.92
C ALA A 4 -6.17 0.41 1.37
N ILE A 5 -5.81 1.53 1.99
CA ILE A 5 -4.63 2.33 1.66
C ILE A 5 -3.59 2.10 2.75
N ILE A 6 -2.47 1.48 2.40
CA ILE A 6 -1.45 1.05 3.36
C ILE A 6 -0.25 1.97 3.28
N SER A 7 0.01 2.74 4.34
CA SER A 7 1.28 3.45 4.52
C SER A 7 2.28 2.53 5.21
N GLY A 8 3.13 1.90 4.42
CA GLY A 8 4.00 0.80 4.82
C GLY A 8 5.30 1.22 5.52
N SER A 9 5.51 2.49 5.85
CA SER A 9 6.68 2.90 6.60
C SER A 9 6.46 2.75 8.11
N PRO A 10 7.38 2.12 8.86
CA PRO A 10 7.32 2.12 10.33
C PRO A 10 7.77 3.45 10.97
N ARG A 11 8.26 4.43 10.19
CA ARG A 11 8.75 5.71 10.70
C ARG A 11 7.62 6.73 10.78
N LYS A 12 7.43 7.38 11.95
CA LYS A 12 6.36 8.36 12.20
C LYS A 12 6.34 9.53 11.20
N SER A 13 7.50 10.06 10.84
CA SER A 13 7.62 11.18 9.89
C SER A 13 8.19 10.70 8.56
N SER A 14 7.51 9.78 7.89
CA SER A 14 7.97 9.22 6.63
C SER A 14 7.44 9.99 5.42
N LYS A 15 8.19 10.00 4.33
CA LYS A 15 7.70 10.50 3.03
C LYS A 15 6.58 9.60 2.48
N THR A 16 6.58 8.33 2.84
CA THR A 16 5.53 7.39 2.45
C THR A 16 4.16 7.83 2.94
N ILE A 17 4.01 8.22 4.22
CA ILE A 17 2.69 8.66 4.73
C ILE A 17 2.20 9.93 4.03
N LEU A 18 3.09 10.86 3.65
CA LEU A 18 2.69 12.07 2.92
C LEU A 18 2.06 11.72 1.57
N VAL A 19 2.69 10.81 0.84
CA VAL A 19 2.18 10.30 -0.44
C VAL A 19 0.86 9.57 -0.25
N MET A 20 0.77 8.69 0.76
CA MET A 20 -0.45 7.91 1.01
C MET A 20 -1.62 8.76 1.51
N ASN A 21 -1.36 9.84 2.24
CA ASN A 21 -2.37 10.83 2.59
C ASN A 21 -2.92 11.56 1.34
N HIS A 22 -2.07 11.87 0.35
CA HIS A 22 -2.55 12.42 -0.91
C HIS A 22 -3.45 11.41 -1.64
N ALA A 23 -3.04 10.15 -1.74
CA ALA A 23 -3.85 9.09 -2.33
C ALA A 23 -5.21 8.95 -1.63
N TYR A 24 -5.23 8.97 -0.29
CA TYR A 24 -6.45 8.94 0.50
C TYR A 24 -7.37 10.14 0.20
N ASN A 25 -6.81 11.36 0.21
CA ASN A 25 -7.58 12.58 -0.03
C ASN A 25 -8.14 12.63 -1.46
N TYR A 26 -7.39 12.16 -2.45
CA TYR A 26 -7.85 12.05 -3.83
C TYR A 26 -9.04 11.10 -3.95
N LEU A 27 -8.93 9.91 -3.39
CA LEU A 27 -9.98 8.89 -3.46
C LEU A 27 -11.19 9.22 -2.58
N LYS A 28 -11.02 10.00 -1.50
CA LYS A 28 -12.11 10.42 -0.60
C LYS A 28 -13.20 11.22 -1.32
N ASN A 29 -12.85 11.92 -2.39
CA ASN A 29 -13.80 12.69 -3.20
C ASN A 29 -14.58 11.80 -4.17
N GLN A 30 -14.30 10.53 -4.22
CA GLN A 30 -15.00 9.51 -5.01
C GLN A 30 -15.89 8.67 -4.10
N SER A 31 -16.90 7.99 -4.64
CA SER A 31 -17.90 7.24 -3.86
C SER A 31 -17.37 5.87 -3.40
N HIS A 32 -16.24 5.85 -2.67
CA HIS A 32 -15.59 4.64 -2.16
C HIS A 32 -15.55 4.63 -0.63
N GLN A 33 -15.60 3.44 -0.04
CA GLN A 33 -15.29 3.27 1.38
C GLN A 33 -13.77 3.10 1.52
N LEU A 34 -13.13 3.99 2.27
CA LEU A 34 -11.67 4.03 2.40
C LEU A 34 -11.22 3.71 3.83
N ASP A 35 -10.19 2.90 3.93
CA ASP A 35 -9.46 2.63 5.16
C ASP A 35 -7.98 3.01 4.99
N LEU A 36 -7.51 4.02 5.72
CA LEU A 36 -6.10 4.33 5.80
C LEU A 36 -5.45 3.55 6.95
N ILE A 37 -4.49 2.72 6.61
CA ILE A 37 -3.71 1.89 7.54
C ILE A 37 -2.28 2.43 7.57
N ASP A 38 -1.96 3.24 8.60
CA ASP A 38 -0.61 3.77 8.79
C ASP A 38 0.17 2.90 9.76
N LEU A 39 1.18 2.19 9.26
CA LEU A 39 1.98 1.24 10.04
C LEU A 39 2.95 1.91 11.03
N ALA A 40 3.15 3.24 10.94
CA ALA A 40 3.93 3.98 11.91
C ALA A 40 3.14 4.31 13.19
N ASN A 41 1.81 4.49 13.07
CA ASN A 41 0.95 4.94 14.15
C ASN A 41 0.07 3.84 14.75
N LYS A 42 0.03 2.66 14.11
CA LYS A 42 -0.71 1.50 14.61
C LYS A 42 0.21 0.61 15.41
N ASN A 43 -0.23 0.22 16.60
CA ASN A 43 0.46 -0.79 17.40
C ASN A 43 0.17 -2.19 16.83
N ILE A 44 0.68 -2.47 15.63
CA ILE A 44 0.55 -3.77 14.99
C ILE A 44 1.61 -4.70 15.56
N GLU A 45 1.17 -5.80 16.17
CA GLU A 45 2.10 -6.79 16.73
C GLU A 45 2.89 -7.49 15.63
N MET A 46 4.00 -8.11 16.00
CA MET A 46 4.71 -9.05 15.12
C MET A 46 3.89 -10.33 14.98
N TYR A 47 3.80 -10.86 13.78
CA TYR A 47 3.11 -12.11 13.50
C TYR A 47 3.76 -13.28 14.27
N ARG A 48 2.93 -14.08 14.94
CA ARG A 48 3.32 -15.24 15.74
C ARG A 48 2.49 -16.50 15.45
N GLY A 49 1.69 -16.46 14.36
CA GLY A 49 0.79 -17.54 13.96
C GLY A 49 -0.68 -17.12 13.95
N PHE A 50 -1.52 -17.95 13.33
CA PHE A 50 -2.96 -17.65 13.20
C PHE A 50 -3.75 -17.89 14.50
N ASP A 51 -3.26 -18.77 15.38
CA ASP A 51 -3.95 -19.15 16.63
C ASP A 51 -3.60 -18.23 17.81
N VAL A 52 -3.01 -17.08 17.55
CA VAL A 52 -2.61 -16.10 18.57
C VAL A 52 -3.69 -15.05 18.74
N ASP A 53 -4.04 -14.75 20.00
CA ASP A 53 -4.92 -13.62 20.31
C ASP A 53 -4.13 -12.31 20.26
N TYR A 54 -4.29 -11.59 19.16
CA TYR A 54 -3.63 -10.30 18.91
C TYR A 54 -4.42 -9.14 19.50
N ASN A 55 -3.74 -8.01 19.73
CA ASN A 55 -4.38 -6.80 20.19
C ASN A 55 -5.43 -6.26 19.19
N GLN A 56 -6.29 -5.37 19.67
CA GLN A 56 -7.40 -4.81 18.90
C GLN A 56 -6.94 -4.11 17.61
N ALA A 57 -5.84 -3.36 17.65
CA ALA A 57 -5.32 -2.64 16.48
C ALA A 57 -4.89 -3.61 15.37
N THR A 58 -4.27 -4.73 15.73
CA THR A 58 -3.88 -5.78 14.78
C THR A 58 -5.12 -6.46 14.17
N LYS A 59 -6.11 -6.81 14.99
CA LYS A 59 -7.37 -7.40 14.52
C LYS A 59 -8.14 -6.48 13.57
N GLU A 60 -8.23 -5.19 13.88
CA GLU A 60 -8.85 -4.19 13.01
C GLU A 60 -8.13 -4.06 11.66
N MET A 61 -6.80 -4.06 11.68
CA MET A 61 -6.00 -4.03 10.45
C MET A 61 -6.27 -5.27 9.58
N ILE A 62 -6.28 -6.46 10.17
CA ILE A 62 -6.58 -7.72 9.47
C ILE A 62 -7.97 -7.66 8.82
N ASN A 63 -8.99 -7.23 9.57
CA ASN A 63 -10.36 -7.12 9.07
C ASN A 63 -10.46 -6.15 7.88
N LYS A 64 -9.86 -4.96 8.00
CA LYS A 64 -9.84 -3.95 6.93
C LYS A 64 -9.20 -4.48 5.64
N LEU A 65 -8.08 -5.18 5.75
CA LEU A 65 -7.41 -5.77 4.59
C LEU A 65 -8.20 -6.94 3.99
N THR A 66 -8.79 -7.78 4.84
CA THR A 66 -9.61 -8.91 4.39
C THR A 66 -10.86 -8.45 3.66
N GLU A 67 -11.52 -7.39 4.15
CA GLU A 67 -12.76 -6.87 3.56
C GLU A 67 -12.54 -5.97 2.33
N ALA A 68 -11.35 -5.41 2.15
CA ALA A 68 -11.07 -4.53 1.02
C ALA A 68 -11.09 -5.28 -0.32
N ASP A 69 -11.67 -4.65 -1.33
CA ASP A 69 -11.65 -5.10 -2.73
C ASP A 69 -10.31 -4.75 -3.39
N ILE A 70 -9.75 -3.60 -3.01
CA ILE A 70 -8.51 -3.06 -3.57
C ILE A 70 -7.51 -2.74 -2.45
N TRP A 71 -6.25 -3.08 -2.67
CA TRP A 71 -5.12 -2.71 -1.83
C TRP A 71 -4.24 -1.67 -2.54
N ILE A 72 -4.14 -0.45 -2.00
CA ILE A 72 -3.15 0.53 -2.42
C ILE A 72 -1.98 0.45 -1.45
N ILE A 73 -0.87 -0.11 -1.91
CA ILE A 73 0.29 -0.44 -1.06
C ILE A 73 1.40 0.57 -1.29
N GLY A 74 1.59 1.47 -0.32
CA GLY A 74 2.72 2.38 -0.27
C GLY A 74 3.84 1.81 0.59
N THR A 75 5.06 1.69 0.05
CA THR A 75 6.21 1.19 0.80
C THR A 75 7.45 2.04 0.59
N PRO A 76 8.26 2.29 1.63
CA PRO A 76 9.62 2.77 1.44
C PRO A 76 10.52 1.65 0.93
N VAL A 77 11.63 2.03 0.27
CA VAL A 77 12.72 1.11 -0.04
C VAL A 77 13.71 1.11 1.12
N TYR A 78 13.89 -0.03 1.76
CA TYR A 78 14.90 -0.25 2.79
C TYR A 78 15.80 -1.41 2.39
N ASN A 79 17.11 -1.14 2.26
CA ASN A 79 18.10 -2.16 1.88
C ASN A 79 17.68 -2.98 0.64
N SER A 80 17.23 -2.27 -0.41
CA SER A 80 16.78 -2.85 -1.69
C SER A 80 15.50 -3.72 -1.59
N PHE A 81 14.75 -3.62 -0.50
CA PHE A 81 13.51 -4.37 -0.30
C PHE A 81 12.36 -3.46 0.16
N PHE A 82 11.14 -3.95 0.13
CA PHE A 82 10.02 -3.27 0.80
C PHE A 82 10.15 -3.41 2.33
N SER A 83 9.46 -2.58 3.08
CA SER A 83 9.62 -2.54 4.54
C SER A 83 9.19 -3.85 5.21
N SER A 84 9.87 -4.21 6.30
CA SER A 84 9.48 -5.34 7.16
C SER A 84 8.08 -5.16 7.74
N ALA A 85 7.62 -3.92 7.96
CA ALA A 85 6.28 -3.63 8.43
C ALA A 85 5.22 -4.08 7.40
N VAL A 86 5.44 -3.83 6.10
CA VAL A 86 4.57 -4.36 5.03
C VAL A 86 4.61 -5.88 5.03
N LYS A 87 5.79 -6.50 5.12
CA LYS A 87 5.88 -7.97 5.17
C LYS A 87 5.10 -8.55 6.33
N ASN A 88 5.26 -7.96 7.53
CA ASN A 88 4.54 -8.39 8.73
C ASN A 88 3.01 -8.34 8.55
N VAL A 89 2.50 -7.28 7.92
CA VAL A 89 1.05 -7.14 7.64
C VAL A 89 0.53 -8.30 6.79
N PHE A 90 1.27 -8.69 5.77
CA PHE A 90 0.86 -9.78 4.86
C PHE A 90 1.04 -11.18 5.45
N GLU A 91 1.74 -11.36 6.58
CA GLU A 91 1.76 -12.64 7.31
C GLU A 91 0.40 -12.99 7.92
N TYR A 92 -0.42 -12.00 8.26
CA TYR A 92 -1.75 -12.22 8.83
C TYR A 92 -2.82 -12.60 7.81
N ILE A 93 -2.56 -12.39 6.52
CA ILE A 93 -3.58 -12.55 5.49
C ILE A 93 -3.67 -14.00 5.03
N ASN A 94 -4.87 -14.57 5.12
CA ASN A 94 -5.15 -15.88 4.58
C ASN A 94 -5.41 -15.77 3.08
N TYR A 95 -4.59 -16.41 2.25
CA TYR A 95 -4.70 -16.41 0.79
C TYR A 95 -6.06 -16.89 0.26
N LYS A 96 -6.80 -17.70 1.05
CA LYS A 96 -8.15 -18.15 0.67
C LYS A 96 -9.18 -17.02 0.60
N ASN A 97 -8.90 -15.88 1.24
CA ASN A 97 -9.81 -14.73 1.33
C ASN A 97 -9.38 -13.57 0.40
N THR A 98 -8.53 -13.84 -0.59
CA THR A 98 -7.93 -12.78 -1.41
C THR A 98 -8.29 -12.84 -2.89
N ALA A 99 -9.03 -13.85 -3.29
CA ALA A 99 -9.46 -14.02 -4.69
C ALA A 99 -10.24 -12.80 -5.20
N GLY A 100 -9.89 -12.33 -6.39
CA GLY A 100 -10.54 -11.19 -7.05
C GLY A 100 -10.09 -9.80 -6.57
N LYS A 101 -9.19 -9.72 -5.58
CA LYS A 101 -8.62 -8.43 -5.16
C LYS A 101 -7.63 -7.90 -6.18
N ILE A 102 -7.53 -6.57 -6.22
CA ILE A 102 -6.56 -5.84 -7.07
C ILE A 102 -5.59 -5.07 -6.17
N ALA A 103 -4.33 -4.95 -6.59
CA ALA A 103 -3.34 -4.14 -5.90
C ALA A 103 -2.72 -3.06 -6.79
N GLY A 104 -2.63 -1.83 -6.26
CA GLY A 104 -1.82 -0.74 -6.79
C GLY A 104 -0.57 -0.53 -5.92
N LEU A 105 0.59 -0.34 -6.55
CA LEU A 105 1.87 -0.22 -5.85
C LEU A 105 2.44 1.19 -5.95
N ILE A 106 2.86 1.74 -4.80
CA ILE A 106 3.51 3.05 -4.67
C ILE A 106 4.81 2.84 -3.92
N ILE A 107 5.95 3.09 -4.56
CA ILE A 107 7.28 2.79 -4.03
C ILE A 107 8.05 4.10 -3.83
N VAL A 108 8.43 4.39 -2.59
CA VAL A 108 9.10 5.64 -2.19
C VAL A 108 10.53 5.34 -1.76
N ALA A 109 11.51 6.02 -2.34
CA ALA A 109 12.92 5.81 -2.03
C ALA A 109 13.73 7.12 -2.02
N SER A 110 14.91 7.10 -1.43
CA SER A 110 15.86 8.20 -1.49
C SER A 110 16.58 8.34 -2.86
N GLY A 111 16.45 7.34 -3.73
CA GLY A 111 17.05 7.32 -5.08
C GLY A 111 16.46 6.21 -5.93
N HIS A 112 16.86 6.15 -7.20
CA HIS A 112 16.27 5.26 -8.21
C HIS A 112 16.68 3.79 -8.10
N ILE A 113 17.71 3.49 -7.33
CA ILE A 113 18.23 2.12 -7.17
C ILE A 113 17.19 1.28 -6.44
N SER A 114 16.96 0.06 -6.90
CA SER A 114 16.08 -0.94 -6.27
C SER A 114 14.57 -0.75 -6.44
N PHE A 115 14.07 0.26 -7.12
CA PHE A 115 12.64 0.37 -7.41
C PHE A 115 12.07 -0.89 -8.06
N LYS A 116 12.75 -1.38 -9.13
CA LYS A 116 12.33 -2.59 -9.85
C LYS A 116 12.39 -3.84 -8.98
N SER A 117 13.41 -3.96 -8.14
CA SER A 117 13.52 -5.10 -7.21
C SER A 117 12.37 -5.13 -6.22
N VAL A 118 12.02 -3.98 -5.64
CA VAL A 118 10.88 -3.86 -4.72
C VAL A 118 9.56 -4.15 -5.43
N GLN A 119 9.37 -3.62 -6.66
CA GLN A 119 8.19 -3.95 -7.46
C GLN A 119 8.07 -5.46 -7.68
N THR A 120 9.15 -6.11 -8.14
CA THR A 120 9.15 -7.55 -8.42
C THR A 120 8.78 -8.35 -7.17
N ASN A 121 9.39 -8.04 -6.03
CA ASN A 121 9.11 -8.74 -4.78
C ASN A 121 7.67 -8.53 -4.29
N LEU A 122 7.12 -7.32 -4.41
CA LEU A 122 5.72 -7.06 -4.06
C LEU A 122 4.76 -7.75 -5.03
N THR A 123 5.04 -7.73 -6.33
CA THR A 123 4.22 -8.43 -7.33
C THR A 123 4.24 -9.94 -7.09
N GLN A 124 5.40 -10.52 -6.74
CA GLN A 124 5.51 -11.92 -6.37
C GLN A 124 4.68 -12.23 -5.11
N LEU A 125 4.73 -11.36 -4.09
CA LEU A 125 3.91 -11.50 -2.89
C LEU A 125 2.41 -11.45 -3.23
N MET A 126 1.98 -10.51 -4.07
CA MET A 126 0.58 -10.42 -4.51
C MET A 126 0.16 -11.65 -5.32
N SER A 127 1.04 -12.17 -6.17
CA SER A 127 0.78 -13.41 -6.93
C SER A 127 0.56 -14.62 -6.03
N TYR A 128 1.29 -14.72 -4.90
CA TYR A 128 1.05 -15.77 -3.90
C TYR A 128 -0.37 -15.68 -3.32
N PHE A 129 -0.90 -14.48 -3.15
CA PHE A 129 -2.26 -14.24 -2.69
C PHE A 129 -3.33 -14.35 -3.81
N GLY A 130 -2.94 -14.60 -5.05
CA GLY A 130 -3.87 -14.56 -6.19
C GLY A 130 -4.43 -13.16 -6.47
N VAL A 131 -3.74 -12.12 -6.04
CA VAL A 131 -4.13 -10.72 -6.23
C VAL A 131 -3.54 -10.18 -7.53
N ILE A 132 -4.38 -9.61 -8.38
CA ILE A 132 -3.94 -8.99 -9.64
C ILE A 132 -3.28 -7.63 -9.31
N THR A 133 -2.04 -7.46 -9.71
CA THR A 133 -1.30 -6.21 -9.48
C THR A 133 -1.38 -5.31 -10.70
N ASN A 134 -1.71 -4.03 -10.51
CA ASN A 134 -1.56 -3.04 -11.59
C ASN A 134 -0.11 -3.06 -12.10
N PRO A 135 0.12 -3.30 -13.42
CA PRO A 135 1.46 -3.49 -13.96
C PRO A 135 2.32 -2.21 -13.94
N LYS A 136 1.70 -1.05 -13.76
CA LYS A 136 2.40 0.25 -13.71
C LYS A 136 2.36 0.82 -12.28
N PRO A 137 3.39 0.56 -11.45
CA PRO A 137 3.50 1.21 -10.14
C PRO A 137 3.91 2.68 -10.29
N VAL A 138 3.74 3.46 -9.23
CA VAL A 138 4.41 4.76 -9.10
C VAL A 138 5.72 4.59 -8.35
N TYR A 139 6.80 5.09 -8.92
CA TYR A 139 8.09 5.27 -8.26
C TYR A 139 8.23 6.74 -7.88
N ILE A 140 8.60 6.99 -6.64
CA ILE A 140 8.75 8.34 -6.08
C ILE A 140 10.09 8.43 -5.39
N THR A 141 10.93 9.37 -5.83
CA THR A 141 12.13 9.74 -5.08
C THR A 141 11.82 10.88 -4.11
N VAL A 142 12.53 10.95 -2.99
CA VAL A 142 12.26 11.96 -1.97
C VAL A 142 12.57 13.38 -2.42
N ASP A 143 13.39 13.55 -3.45
CA ASP A 143 13.72 14.81 -4.11
C ASP A 143 12.63 15.32 -5.07
N GLU A 144 11.65 14.49 -5.43
CA GLU A 144 10.45 14.92 -6.16
C GLU A 144 9.42 15.63 -5.24
N LEU A 145 9.64 15.63 -3.93
CA LEU A 145 8.88 16.42 -2.98
C LEU A 145 9.56 17.77 -2.79
N ASP A 146 8.79 18.85 -2.71
CA ASP A 146 9.34 20.19 -2.47
C ASP A 146 9.86 20.35 -1.03
N GLU A 147 10.44 21.52 -0.73
CA GLU A 147 10.99 21.87 0.59
C GLU A 147 9.94 21.78 1.71
N ASN A 148 8.67 21.96 1.38
CA ASN A 148 7.54 21.84 2.31
C ASN A 148 6.95 20.41 2.32
N ASN A 149 7.62 19.44 1.70
CA ASN A 149 7.17 18.05 1.53
C ASN A 149 5.84 17.91 0.77
N GLN A 150 5.54 18.85 -0.13
CA GLN A 150 4.38 18.78 -1.01
C GLN A 150 4.75 18.03 -2.29
N LEU A 151 3.78 17.32 -2.84
CA LEU A 151 3.94 16.65 -4.13
C LEU A 151 3.86 17.68 -5.26
N SER A 152 4.82 17.65 -6.19
CA SER A 152 4.75 18.45 -7.42
C SER A 152 3.47 18.13 -8.21
N LYS A 153 3.06 19.03 -9.10
CA LYS A 153 1.89 18.80 -9.95
C LYS A 153 2.05 17.53 -10.80
N GLU A 154 3.23 17.32 -11.35
CA GLU A 154 3.53 16.14 -12.16
C GLU A 154 3.43 14.85 -11.34
N LEU A 155 4.00 14.83 -10.13
CA LEU A 155 3.94 13.69 -9.25
C LEU A 155 2.51 13.36 -8.82
N ARG A 156 1.69 14.38 -8.54
CA ARG A 156 0.27 14.17 -8.24
C ARG A 156 -0.45 13.48 -9.39
N LEU A 157 -0.29 13.98 -10.63
CA LEU A 157 -0.91 13.38 -11.81
C LEU A 157 -0.48 11.93 -12.03
N ARG A 158 0.80 11.61 -11.82
CA ARG A 158 1.30 10.23 -11.92
C ARG A 158 0.66 9.32 -10.86
N LEU A 159 0.57 9.80 -9.63
CA LEU A 159 -0.04 9.08 -8.52
C LEU A 159 -1.54 8.84 -8.77
N GLU A 160 -2.28 9.89 -9.09
CA GLU A 160 -3.72 9.85 -9.36
C GLU A 160 -4.05 8.90 -10.53
N ASN A 161 -3.27 8.96 -11.61
CA ASN A 161 -3.43 8.05 -12.75
C ASN A 161 -3.24 6.56 -12.36
N VAL A 162 -2.31 6.24 -11.46
CA VAL A 162 -2.15 4.85 -10.99
C VAL A 162 -3.33 4.42 -10.11
N LEU A 163 -3.86 5.31 -9.29
CA LEU A 163 -5.05 5.04 -8.48
C LEU A 163 -6.26 4.74 -9.38
N ASP A 164 -6.53 5.61 -10.36
CA ASP A 164 -7.63 5.45 -11.30
C ASP A 164 -7.50 4.16 -12.11
N LYS A 165 -6.29 3.87 -12.64
CA LYS A 165 -6.05 2.63 -13.38
C LYS A 165 -6.15 1.37 -12.53
N THR A 166 -5.89 1.46 -11.23
CA THR A 166 -6.08 0.35 -10.30
C THR A 166 -7.57 0.09 -10.05
N ILE A 167 -8.36 1.15 -9.95
CA ILE A 167 -9.82 1.07 -9.83
C ILE A 167 -10.44 0.51 -11.12
N GLU A 168 -10.05 1.05 -12.29
CA GLU A 168 -10.49 0.57 -13.60
C GLU A 168 -10.19 -0.93 -13.78
N LEU A 169 -9.01 -1.38 -13.35
CA LEU A 169 -8.63 -2.79 -13.40
C LEU A 169 -9.57 -3.67 -12.54
N PHE A 170 -10.00 -3.19 -11.39
CA PHE A 170 -10.98 -3.90 -10.57
C PHE A 170 -12.35 -3.97 -11.25
N GLU A 171 -12.81 -2.88 -11.86
CA GLU A 171 -14.11 -2.82 -12.55
C GLU A 171 -14.18 -3.75 -13.76
N ILE A 172 -13.07 -3.88 -14.51
CA ILE A 172 -12.98 -4.79 -15.68
C ILE A 172 -12.97 -6.27 -15.25
N ASN A 173 -12.43 -6.59 -14.07
CA ASN A 173 -12.31 -7.98 -13.61
C ASN A 173 -13.48 -8.45 -12.73
N ARG A 174 -14.52 -7.67 -12.59
CA ARG A 174 -15.72 -7.97 -11.79
C ARG A 174 -16.81 -8.58 -12.67
#